data_e9146e7404c1029d4c886e4940d0f83f
#
_entry.id   e9146e7404c1029d4c886e4940d0f83f
#
_cell.length_a   1.000
_cell.length_b   1.000
_cell.length_c   1.000
_cell.angle_alpha   90.00
_cell.angle_beta   90.00
_cell.angle_gamma   90.00
#
_symmetry.space_group_name_H-M   'P 1'
#
loop_
_entity.id
_entity.type
_entity.pdbx_description
1 polymer ?
#
loop_
_entity_poly.entity_id
_entity_poly.type
_entity_poly.pdbx_seq_one_letter_code
_entity_poly.pdbx_strand_id
1 'polypeptide(L)'
;MRRSVRNVITTAVLGVALVATTSPPASGQAVPAAGQAAAACAITWGSGDKAAGRLSSAPLVEVRAGRHACYDRVVFEFDGSATGYRVRYAAQVPTEGEGVDLVPYTAGGAHLWVTLLAPAYDENHEATIAGATGDHVVNVLRFDTLRDVVFGGSFEGYTTFAVGVRARLPFQVTVLPGPGTHSRVVLDVAHQW
;
A
#
# COMPACT_ATOMS: atom_id res chain seq x y z
N MET A 1 -17.85 39.91 57.37
CA MET A 1 -17.07 39.81 58.62
C MET A 1 -15.59 39.73 58.27
N ARG A 2 -14.85 40.81 58.72
CA ARG A 2 -13.40 40.89 58.58
C ARG A 2 -12.73 40.01 59.63
N ARG A 3 -11.61 39.36 59.28
CA ARG A 3 -10.51 39.14 60.22
C ARG A 3 -9.18 39.02 59.44
N SER A 4 -8.36 40.00 59.69
CA SER A 4 -6.95 40.13 59.39
C SER A 4 -6.13 39.51 60.51
N VAL A 5 -5.02 38.86 60.24
CA VAL A 5 -3.88 38.65 61.17
C VAL A 5 -2.63 38.37 60.31
N ARG A 6 -1.75 39.24 60.17
CA ARG A 6 -0.46 39.59 60.86
C ARG A 6 0.73 38.70 60.38
N ASN A 7 1.66 39.49 59.83
CA ASN A 7 3.07 39.17 59.52
C ASN A 7 3.85 38.62 60.72
N VAL A 8 4.71 37.64 60.43
CA VAL A 8 5.98 37.45 61.19
C VAL A 8 7.11 37.31 60.17
N ILE A 9 8.02 38.26 60.23
CA ILE A 9 9.31 38.30 59.55
C ILE A 9 10.32 37.56 60.48
N THR A 10 10.99 36.56 59.92
CA THR A 10 12.16 35.96 60.53
C THR A 10 13.31 35.93 59.56
N THR A 11 14.30 36.73 59.80
CA THR A 11 15.57 36.83 59.06
C THR A 11 16.52 35.76 59.58
N ALA A 12 17.16 35.01 58.71
CA ALA A 12 18.36 34.21 59.04
C ALA A 12 19.25 34.03 57.79
N VAL A 13 20.26 34.78 57.80
CA VAL A 13 21.73 34.59 57.62
C VAL A 13 22.26 33.57 56.59
N LEU A 14 23.13 34.17 55.76
CA LEU A 14 23.98 33.58 54.69
C LEU A 14 24.70 32.28 55.04
N GLY A 15 24.72 31.39 54.04
CA GLY A 15 25.74 30.36 53.88
C GLY A 15 25.98 30.14 52.37
N VAL A 16 27.06 30.72 51.84
CA VAL A 16 27.50 30.51 50.46
C VAL A 16 28.30 29.22 50.43
N ALA A 17 27.73 28.14 49.86
CA ALA A 17 28.45 26.95 49.49
C ALA A 17 28.61 26.93 47.93
N LEU A 18 29.86 27.09 47.47
CA LEU A 18 30.22 26.85 46.07
C LEU A 18 30.12 25.35 45.79
N VAL A 19 29.11 24.95 45.07
CA VAL A 19 29.05 23.62 44.50
C VAL A 19 29.55 23.71 43.06
N ALA A 20 30.73 23.12 42.81
CA ALA A 20 31.27 22.93 41.47
C ALA A 20 30.41 21.86 40.74
N THR A 21 29.58 22.30 39.83
CA THR A 21 28.82 21.40 38.94
C THR A 21 29.72 20.90 37.80
N THR A 22 30.22 19.69 37.92
CA THR A 22 30.83 18.97 36.80
C THR A 22 29.68 18.50 35.88
N SER A 23 29.53 19.13 34.71
CA SER A 23 28.62 18.73 33.68
C SER A 23 29.09 17.38 33.10
N PRO A 24 28.23 16.34 32.99
CA PRO A 24 28.59 15.14 32.28
C PRO A 24 28.71 15.42 30.76
N PRO A 25 29.61 14.73 30.03
CA PRO A 25 29.73 14.89 28.60
C PRO A 25 28.41 14.48 27.95
N ALA A 26 27.91 15.33 27.06
CA ALA A 26 26.74 15.03 26.22
C ALA A 26 27.05 13.80 25.37
N SER A 27 26.40 12.69 25.66
CA SER A 27 26.41 11.50 24.82
C SER A 27 25.74 11.86 23.49
N GLY A 28 26.53 12.13 22.47
CA GLY A 28 26.05 12.32 21.10
C GLY A 28 25.31 11.05 20.65
N GLN A 29 23.99 11.14 20.57
CA GLN A 29 23.21 10.10 19.92
C GLN A 29 23.61 10.09 18.45
N ALA A 30 24.25 9.03 17.99
CA ALA A 30 24.55 8.84 16.59
C ALA A 30 23.22 8.74 15.84
N VAL A 31 22.94 9.71 14.96
CA VAL A 31 21.85 9.65 14.00
C VAL A 31 22.14 8.45 13.10
N PRO A 32 21.22 7.46 12.98
CA PRO A 32 21.46 6.32 12.09
C PRO A 32 21.63 6.84 10.66
N ALA A 33 22.77 6.53 10.05
CA ALA A 33 23.09 6.95 8.69
C ALA A 33 22.03 6.37 7.72
N ALA A 34 21.63 7.17 6.74
CA ALA A 34 20.63 6.81 5.71
C ALA A 34 20.94 5.47 4.97
N GLY A 35 22.17 4.98 5.04
CA GLY A 35 22.57 3.69 4.50
C GLY A 35 22.04 2.44 5.25
N GLN A 36 21.59 2.58 6.49
CA GLN A 36 21.04 1.43 7.24
C GLN A 36 19.57 1.16 6.89
N ALA A 37 18.82 2.17 6.44
CA ALA A 37 17.44 1.98 5.98
C ALA A 37 17.37 1.19 4.66
N ALA A 38 18.36 1.33 3.76
CA ALA A 38 18.43 0.59 2.51
C ALA A 38 18.70 -0.92 2.71
N ALA A 39 19.43 -1.31 3.76
CA ALA A 39 19.69 -2.71 4.10
C ALA A 39 18.44 -3.42 4.65
N ALA A 40 17.49 -2.69 5.20
CA ALA A 40 16.25 -3.25 5.74
C ALA A 40 15.22 -3.67 4.66
N CYS A 41 15.41 -3.26 3.40
CA CYS A 41 14.51 -3.53 2.28
C CYS A 41 15.10 -4.52 1.26
N ALA A 42 15.81 -5.56 1.71
CA ALA A 42 16.32 -6.61 0.85
C ALA A 42 15.15 -7.41 0.25
N ILE A 43 14.80 -7.12 -1.00
CA ILE A 43 13.69 -7.74 -1.74
C ILE A 43 14.24 -8.73 -2.76
N THR A 44 13.71 -9.96 -2.79
CA THR A 44 14.16 -11.05 -3.67
C THR A 44 13.11 -11.47 -4.71
N TRP A 45 12.03 -10.69 -4.88
CA TRP A 45 10.84 -11.12 -5.63
C TRP A 45 11.02 -11.22 -7.14
N GLY A 46 11.94 -10.46 -7.73
CA GLY A 46 12.11 -10.35 -9.18
C GLY A 46 10.94 -9.65 -9.88
N SER A 47 11.08 -9.40 -11.20
CA SER A 47 10.07 -8.70 -12.02
C SER A 47 9.50 -9.58 -13.14
N GLY A 48 9.68 -10.89 -13.07
CA GLY A 48 9.10 -11.85 -14.01
C GLY A 48 7.62 -12.10 -13.76
N ASP A 49 6.95 -12.68 -14.75
CA ASP A 49 5.53 -13.01 -14.73
C ASP A 49 5.16 -13.91 -13.55
N LYS A 50 3.98 -13.68 -12.98
CA LYS A 50 3.43 -14.49 -11.89
C LYS A 50 2.00 -14.87 -12.20
N ALA A 51 1.70 -16.16 -12.03
CA ALA A 51 0.37 -16.70 -12.24
C ALA A 51 0.12 -17.87 -11.29
N ALA A 52 -1.08 -17.98 -10.77
CA ALA A 52 -1.54 -19.09 -9.94
C ALA A 52 -3.07 -19.18 -9.93
N GLY A 53 -3.57 -20.25 -9.33
CA GLY A 53 -4.98 -20.44 -9.03
C GLY A 53 -5.83 -20.81 -10.25
N ARG A 54 -7.14 -20.73 -10.07
CA ARG A 54 -8.16 -21.15 -11.05
C ARG A 54 -9.25 -20.08 -11.14
N LEU A 55 -10.06 -20.15 -12.18
CA LEU A 55 -11.27 -19.35 -12.33
C LEU A 55 -12.22 -19.61 -11.15
N SER A 56 -12.80 -18.55 -10.62
CA SER A 56 -13.75 -18.55 -9.51
C SER A 56 -14.96 -17.70 -9.88
N SER A 57 -16.12 -18.03 -9.31
CA SER A 57 -17.33 -17.19 -9.39
C SER A 57 -17.45 -16.20 -8.23
N ALA A 58 -16.52 -16.21 -7.26
CA ALA A 58 -16.53 -15.27 -6.15
C ALA A 58 -16.27 -13.84 -6.65
N PRO A 59 -17.22 -12.90 -6.48
CA PRO A 59 -17.09 -11.57 -7.05
C PRO A 59 -16.03 -10.74 -6.32
N LEU A 60 -15.31 -9.91 -7.08
CA LEU A 60 -14.46 -8.86 -6.53
C LEU A 60 -15.35 -7.78 -5.89
N VAL A 61 -15.12 -7.46 -4.61
CA VAL A 61 -15.96 -6.51 -3.86
C VAL A 61 -15.22 -5.27 -3.39
N GLU A 62 -13.90 -5.30 -3.33
CA GLU A 62 -13.10 -4.14 -2.95
C GLU A 62 -11.73 -4.13 -3.62
N VAL A 63 -11.28 -2.93 -4.01
CA VAL A 63 -9.90 -2.65 -4.42
C VAL A 63 -9.36 -1.54 -3.53
N ARG A 64 -8.24 -1.79 -2.86
CA ARG A 64 -7.60 -0.80 -1.99
C ARG A 64 -6.09 -0.86 -2.09
N ALA A 65 -5.41 0.22 -1.68
CA ALA A 65 -3.96 0.27 -1.63
C ALA A 65 -3.45 0.61 -0.24
N GLY A 66 -2.21 0.19 0.06
CA GLY A 66 -1.52 0.44 1.32
C GLY A 66 -0.04 0.70 1.10
N ARG A 67 0.53 1.64 1.87
CA ARG A 67 1.98 1.91 1.88
C ARG A 67 2.64 1.08 2.97
N HIS A 68 3.80 0.53 2.64
CA HIS A 68 4.69 -0.16 3.57
C HIS A 68 6.09 0.43 3.48
N ALA A 69 6.98 0.13 4.41
CA ALA A 69 8.33 0.69 4.44
C ALA A 69 9.17 0.33 3.20
N CYS A 70 8.95 -0.82 2.57
CA CYS A 70 9.77 -1.35 1.49
C CYS A 70 9.01 -1.61 0.18
N TYR A 71 7.70 -1.51 0.17
CA TYR A 71 6.84 -1.77 -0.98
C TYR A 71 5.51 -1.04 -0.85
N ASP A 72 4.84 -0.86 -1.96
CA ASP A 72 3.44 -0.45 -2.02
C ASP A 72 2.59 -1.67 -2.36
N ARG A 73 1.37 -1.71 -1.83
CA ARG A 73 0.45 -2.84 -1.91
C ARG A 73 -0.86 -2.45 -2.60
N VAL A 74 -1.34 -3.29 -3.50
CA VAL A 74 -2.74 -3.30 -3.95
C VAL A 74 -3.39 -4.58 -3.45
N VAL A 75 -4.60 -4.47 -2.91
CA VAL A 75 -5.40 -5.59 -2.42
C VAL A 75 -6.69 -5.65 -3.23
N PHE A 76 -6.95 -6.81 -3.79
CA PHE A 76 -8.19 -7.17 -4.46
C PHE A 76 -8.92 -8.15 -3.55
N GLU A 77 -10.07 -7.76 -3.00
CA GLU A 77 -10.85 -8.57 -2.05
C GLU A 77 -12.09 -9.13 -2.70
N PHE A 78 -12.36 -10.40 -2.45
CA PHE A 78 -13.45 -11.17 -3.04
C PHE A 78 -14.39 -11.68 -1.96
N ASP A 79 -15.69 -11.67 -2.24
CA ASP A 79 -16.70 -12.34 -1.41
C ASP A 79 -16.73 -13.82 -1.80
N GLY A 80 -15.93 -14.61 -1.10
CA GLY A 80 -15.72 -16.02 -1.34
C GLY A 80 -14.27 -16.36 -1.69
N SER A 81 -14.05 -17.59 -2.15
CA SER A 81 -12.71 -18.09 -2.47
C SER A 81 -12.33 -17.82 -3.91
N ALA A 82 -11.52 -16.77 -4.14
CA ALA A 82 -10.87 -16.48 -5.41
C ALA A 82 -9.35 -16.52 -5.22
N THR A 83 -8.67 -17.40 -5.95
CA THR A 83 -7.22 -17.62 -5.82
C THR A 83 -6.48 -17.40 -7.14
N GLY A 84 -7.22 -17.20 -8.24
CA GLY A 84 -6.67 -17.15 -9.59
C GLY A 84 -6.20 -15.75 -9.98
N TYR A 85 -4.98 -15.66 -10.49
CA TYR A 85 -4.43 -14.42 -11.03
C TYR A 85 -3.37 -14.68 -12.10
N ARG A 86 -3.16 -13.67 -12.95
CA ARG A 86 -2.00 -13.50 -13.83
C ARG A 86 -1.53 -12.06 -13.73
N VAL A 87 -0.24 -11.84 -13.44
CA VAL A 87 0.35 -10.51 -13.31
C VAL A 87 1.68 -10.47 -14.05
N ARG A 88 1.83 -9.51 -14.94
CA ARG A 88 3.05 -9.33 -15.73
C ARG A 88 3.26 -7.87 -16.10
N TYR A 89 4.49 -7.45 -16.33
CA TYR A 89 4.76 -6.20 -17.00
C TYR A 89 4.40 -6.29 -18.48
N ALA A 90 3.71 -5.28 -18.99
CA ALA A 90 3.24 -5.24 -20.37
C ALA A 90 3.36 -3.83 -20.97
N ALA A 91 3.59 -3.78 -22.28
CA ALA A 91 3.58 -2.54 -23.03
C ALA A 91 2.16 -2.08 -23.41
N GLN A 92 1.19 -2.98 -23.33
CA GLN A 92 -0.22 -2.75 -23.57
C GLN A 92 -1.04 -3.54 -22.55
N VAL A 93 -2.13 -2.96 -22.07
CA VAL A 93 -3.08 -3.59 -21.16
C VAL A 93 -4.48 -3.41 -21.77
N PRO A 94 -5.00 -4.41 -22.49
CA PRO A 94 -6.31 -4.32 -23.11
C PRO A 94 -7.43 -4.39 -22.07
N THR A 95 -8.52 -3.65 -22.28
CA THR A 95 -9.77 -3.82 -21.54
C THR A 95 -10.39 -5.17 -21.84
N GLU A 96 -11.16 -5.72 -20.89
CA GLU A 96 -11.98 -6.89 -21.12
C GLU A 96 -13.11 -6.55 -22.12
N GLY A 97 -13.35 -7.45 -23.06
CA GLY A 97 -14.38 -7.32 -24.08
C GLY A 97 -13.95 -6.48 -25.29
N GLU A 98 -13.64 -5.21 -25.13
CA GLU A 98 -13.38 -4.31 -26.26
C GLU A 98 -11.90 -4.26 -26.70
N GLY A 99 -10.97 -4.62 -25.84
CA GLY A 99 -9.54 -4.67 -26.16
C GLY A 99 -8.86 -3.30 -26.28
N VAL A 100 -9.45 -2.23 -25.72
CA VAL A 100 -8.87 -0.88 -25.72
C VAL A 100 -7.64 -0.86 -24.82
N ASP A 101 -6.51 -0.34 -25.31
CA ASP A 101 -5.29 -0.24 -24.51
C ASP A 101 -5.40 0.82 -23.43
N LEU A 102 -5.22 0.44 -22.17
CA LEU A 102 -5.27 1.32 -21.01
C LEU A 102 -3.95 2.05 -20.72
N VAL A 103 -2.82 1.61 -21.27
CA VAL A 103 -1.50 2.21 -20.99
C VAL A 103 -1.46 3.71 -21.25
N PRO A 104 -2.04 4.26 -22.34
CA PRO A 104 -2.07 5.72 -22.57
C PRO A 104 -2.84 6.52 -21.51
N TYR A 105 -3.70 5.86 -20.73
CA TYR A 105 -4.56 6.47 -19.71
C TYR A 105 -4.11 6.15 -18.28
N THR A 106 -3.04 5.36 -18.11
CA THR A 106 -2.52 4.90 -16.82
C THR A 106 -1.20 5.60 -16.51
N ALA A 107 -1.14 6.38 -15.45
CA ALA A 107 0.09 7.05 -15.03
C ALA A 107 1.15 6.04 -14.60
N GLY A 108 2.41 6.25 -15.01
CA GLY A 108 3.54 5.40 -14.60
C GLY A 108 4.65 5.33 -15.63
N GLY A 109 5.82 4.88 -15.20
CA GLY A 109 6.96 4.59 -16.09
C GLY A 109 7.02 3.12 -16.53
N ALA A 110 6.19 2.26 -15.91
CA ALA A 110 5.97 0.87 -16.31
C ALA A 110 4.57 0.44 -15.85
N HIS A 111 3.99 -0.56 -16.54
CA HIS A 111 2.63 -0.99 -16.31
C HIS A 111 2.57 -2.50 -16.06
N LEU A 112 1.90 -2.89 -14.97
CA LEU A 112 1.55 -4.27 -14.70
C LEU A 112 0.14 -4.52 -15.26
N TRP A 113 0.03 -5.52 -16.11
CA TRP A 113 -1.24 -6.11 -16.48
C TRP A 113 -1.63 -7.11 -15.41
N VAL A 114 -2.67 -6.80 -14.66
CA VAL A 114 -3.24 -7.68 -13.63
C VAL A 114 -4.54 -8.27 -14.19
N THR A 115 -4.58 -9.58 -14.35
CA THR A 115 -5.80 -10.32 -14.65
C THR A 115 -6.17 -11.16 -13.43
N LEU A 116 -7.32 -10.89 -12.84
CA LEU A 116 -7.92 -11.70 -11.80
C LEU A 116 -8.84 -12.74 -12.47
N LEU A 117 -8.76 -14.00 -12.05
CA LEU A 117 -9.59 -15.09 -12.57
C LEU A 117 -10.87 -15.18 -11.70
N ALA A 118 -11.59 -14.06 -11.63
CA ALA A 118 -12.83 -13.89 -10.88
C ALA A 118 -13.56 -12.64 -11.42
N PRO A 119 -14.92 -12.61 -11.40
CA PRO A 119 -15.70 -11.48 -11.90
C PRO A 119 -15.66 -10.27 -10.95
N ALA A 120 -15.95 -9.08 -11.49
CA ALA A 120 -16.31 -7.88 -10.72
C ALA A 120 -17.82 -7.57 -10.86
N TYR A 121 -18.63 -8.62 -10.97
CA TYR A 121 -20.09 -8.57 -11.00
C TYR A 121 -20.67 -9.79 -10.26
N ASP A 122 -21.90 -9.66 -9.77
CA ASP A 122 -22.62 -10.70 -9.06
C ASP A 122 -23.36 -11.68 -10.02
N GLU A 123 -24.16 -12.58 -9.45
CA GLU A 123 -24.98 -13.56 -10.18
C GLU A 123 -26.08 -12.91 -11.05
N ASN A 124 -26.47 -11.67 -10.79
CA ASN A 124 -27.41 -10.89 -11.57
C ASN A 124 -26.73 -10.04 -12.64
N HIS A 125 -25.40 -10.17 -12.81
CA HIS A 125 -24.55 -9.34 -13.67
C HIS A 125 -24.48 -7.87 -13.24
N GLU A 126 -24.79 -7.55 -11.97
CA GLU A 126 -24.62 -6.21 -11.42
C GLU A 126 -23.18 -6.01 -10.93
N ALA A 127 -22.62 -4.83 -11.23
CA ALA A 127 -21.25 -4.50 -10.82
C ALA A 127 -21.09 -4.52 -9.29
N THR A 128 -20.05 -5.17 -8.79
CA THR A 128 -19.78 -5.32 -7.35
C THR A 128 -18.71 -4.37 -6.82
N ILE A 129 -18.02 -3.65 -7.69
CA ILE A 129 -17.11 -2.55 -7.34
C ILE A 129 -17.59 -1.25 -7.97
N ALA A 130 -17.23 -0.12 -7.37
CA ALA A 130 -17.49 1.19 -7.96
C ALA A 130 -16.53 1.46 -9.13
N GLY A 131 -17.02 2.17 -10.14
CA GLY A 131 -16.27 2.61 -11.30
C GLY A 131 -16.62 1.86 -12.58
N ALA A 132 -16.47 2.56 -13.69
CA ALA A 132 -16.61 2.04 -15.06
C ALA A 132 -15.23 1.64 -15.62
N THR A 133 -15.21 0.89 -16.72
CA THR A 133 -13.99 0.59 -17.47
C THR A 133 -13.26 1.88 -17.84
N GLY A 134 -11.98 1.98 -17.49
CA GLY A 134 -11.15 3.18 -17.65
C GLY A 134 -11.07 4.07 -16.41
N ASP A 135 -11.86 3.82 -15.36
CA ASP A 135 -11.79 4.61 -14.12
C ASP A 135 -10.58 4.30 -13.25
N HIS A 136 -10.07 5.34 -12.58
CA HIS A 136 -9.02 5.24 -11.58
C HIS A 136 -9.66 4.85 -10.23
N VAL A 137 -9.47 3.62 -9.80
CA VAL A 137 -10.24 3.05 -8.69
C VAL A 137 -9.59 3.20 -7.32
N VAL A 138 -8.33 3.66 -7.27
CA VAL A 138 -7.58 3.84 -6.00
C VAL A 138 -6.75 5.12 -6.04
N ASN A 139 -6.83 5.93 -4.97
CA ASN A 139 -5.98 7.11 -4.84
C ASN A 139 -4.57 6.72 -4.35
N VAL A 140 -3.57 6.83 -5.22
CA VAL A 140 -2.17 6.48 -4.96
C VAL A 140 -1.20 7.67 -5.03
N LEU A 141 -1.67 8.92 -4.94
CA LEU A 141 -0.87 10.14 -5.07
C LEU A 141 0.33 10.25 -4.11
N ARG A 142 0.27 9.57 -2.97
CA ARG A 142 1.34 9.62 -1.93
C ARG A 142 2.14 8.32 -1.83
N PHE A 143 2.07 7.48 -2.84
CA PHE A 143 2.75 6.19 -2.85
C PHE A 143 4.17 6.32 -3.46
N ASP A 144 5.11 5.49 -2.96
CA ASP A 144 6.51 5.59 -3.39
C ASP A 144 6.73 4.93 -4.77
N THR A 145 5.95 3.91 -5.09
CA THR A 145 6.07 3.13 -6.33
C THR A 145 4.80 3.16 -7.17
N LEU A 146 3.63 2.95 -6.56
CA LEU A 146 2.35 3.02 -7.27
C LEU A 146 2.11 4.43 -7.84
N ARG A 147 1.60 4.48 -9.07
CA ARG A 147 1.24 5.72 -9.77
C ARG A 147 -0.23 5.76 -10.17
N ASP A 148 -0.81 4.59 -10.40
CA ASP A 148 -2.19 4.45 -10.83
C ASP A 148 -2.72 3.05 -10.64
N VAL A 149 -4.05 2.90 -10.54
CA VAL A 149 -4.78 1.63 -10.61
C VAL A 149 -6.05 1.88 -11.43
N VAL A 150 -6.04 1.47 -12.68
CA VAL A 150 -7.13 1.68 -13.63
C VAL A 150 -7.91 0.39 -13.85
N PHE A 151 -9.23 0.44 -13.72
CA PHE A 151 -10.11 -0.70 -13.96
C PHE A 151 -10.27 -0.95 -15.46
N GLY A 152 -9.97 -2.15 -15.92
CA GLY A 152 -10.02 -2.57 -17.31
C GLY A 152 -11.28 -3.33 -17.71
N GLY A 153 -12.28 -3.36 -16.82
CA GLY A 153 -13.50 -4.11 -17.06
C GLY A 153 -13.48 -5.54 -16.53
N SER A 154 -14.65 -6.18 -16.58
CA SER A 154 -14.83 -7.57 -16.20
C SER A 154 -15.76 -8.25 -17.18
N PHE A 155 -15.32 -9.39 -17.76
CA PHE A 155 -16.05 -10.14 -18.75
C PHE A 155 -15.71 -11.64 -18.66
N GLU A 156 -16.71 -12.51 -18.84
CA GLU A 156 -16.57 -13.99 -18.81
C GLU A 156 -15.81 -14.53 -17.57
N GLY A 157 -15.98 -13.89 -16.42
CA GLY A 157 -15.33 -14.29 -15.16
C GLY A 157 -13.87 -13.82 -15.03
N TYR A 158 -13.38 -12.98 -15.91
CA TYR A 158 -12.09 -12.32 -15.82
C TYR A 158 -12.26 -10.84 -15.48
N THR A 159 -11.34 -10.31 -14.70
CA THR A 159 -11.30 -8.88 -14.35
C THR A 159 -9.89 -8.37 -14.59
N THR A 160 -9.77 -7.29 -15.37
CA THR A 160 -8.47 -6.69 -15.70
C THR A 160 -8.27 -5.36 -14.99
N PHE A 161 -7.01 -5.12 -14.56
CA PHE A 161 -6.52 -3.81 -14.13
C PHE A 161 -5.21 -3.48 -14.81
N ALA A 162 -5.03 -2.21 -15.15
CA ALA A 162 -3.72 -1.64 -15.44
C ALA A 162 -3.19 -0.99 -14.16
N VAL A 163 -2.08 -1.51 -13.63
CA VAL A 163 -1.42 -0.93 -12.45
C VAL A 163 -0.16 -0.21 -12.90
N GLY A 164 -0.22 1.11 -12.88
CA GLY A 164 0.91 1.97 -13.19
C GLY A 164 1.88 2.08 -12.03
N VAL A 165 3.16 1.89 -12.30
CA VAL A 165 4.23 1.96 -11.32
C VAL A 165 5.37 2.86 -11.80
N ARG A 166 6.18 3.39 -10.88
CA ARG A 166 7.26 4.33 -11.16
C ARG A 166 8.28 3.82 -12.20
N ALA A 167 8.60 2.53 -12.13
CA ALA A 167 9.55 1.84 -13.00
C ALA A 167 9.29 0.34 -12.95
N ARG A 168 9.94 -0.44 -13.84
CA ARG A 168 9.93 -1.91 -13.74
C ARG A 168 10.71 -2.36 -12.50
N LEU A 169 10.00 -2.67 -11.42
CA LEU A 169 10.52 -3.05 -10.10
C LEU A 169 10.12 -4.48 -9.75
N PRO A 170 10.79 -5.12 -8.77
CA PRO A 170 10.37 -6.41 -8.26
C PRO A 170 8.96 -6.35 -7.70
N PHE A 171 8.19 -7.41 -7.91
CA PHE A 171 6.86 -7.56 -7.33
C PHE A 171 6.57 -8.99 -6.90
N GLN A 172 5.65 -9.16 -5.98
CA GLN A 172 5.09 -10.46 -5.64
C GLN A 172 3.57 -10.41 -5.62
N VAL A 173 2.95 -11.58 -5.76
CA VAL A 173 1.52 -11.77 -5.59
C VAL A 173 1.29 -12.85 -4.55
N THR A 174 0.45 -12.56 -3.56
CA THR A 174 0.11 -13.48 -2.47
C THR A 174 -1.40 -13.63 -2.39
N VAL A 175 -1.89 -14.83 -2.22
CA VAL A 175 -3.30 -15.11 -1.93
C VAL A 175 -3.45 -15.28 -0.43
N LEU A 176 -4.36 -14.52 0.18
CA LEU A 176 -4.64 -14.56 1.61
C LEU A 176 -6.12 -14.94 1.84
N PRO A 177 -6.40 -15.91 2.72
CA PRO A 177 -7.77 -16.16 3.18
C PRO A 177 -8.24 -15.07 4.14
N GLY A 178 -9.57 -14.92 4.25
CA GLY A 178 -10.24 -14.04 5.20
C GLY A 178 -10.23 -12.55 4.82
N PRO A 179 -10.95 -11.71 5.59
CA PRO A 179 -11.70 -12.05 6.80
C PRO A 179 -12.96 -12.89 6.49
N GLY A 180 -13.37 -13.71 7.42
CA GLY A 180 -14.55 -14.57 7.26
C GLY A 180 -14.45 -15.51 6.05
N THR A 181 -15.45 -15.48 5.16
CA THR A 181 -15.49 -16.25 3.91
C THR A 181 -14.71 -15.64 2.78
N HIS A 182 -14.25 -14.39 2.92
CA HIS A 182 -13.55 -13.65 1.88
C HIS A 182 -12.16 -14.24 1.56
N SER A 183 -11.64 -13.85 0.42
CA SER A 183 -10.24 -14.06 0.04
C SER A 183 -9.66 -12.78 -0.58
N ARG A 184 -8.35 -12.69 -0.62
CA ARG A 184 -7.65 -11.53 -1.16
C ARG A 184 -6.50 -11.96 -2.07
N VAL A 185 -6.43 -11.39 -3.25
CA VAL A 185 -5.22 -11.38 -4.07
C VAL A 185 -4.48 -10.09 -3.75
N VAL A 186 -3.24 -10.18 -3.31
CA VAL A 186 -2.42 -9.07 -2.85
C VAL A 186 -1.22 -8.93 -3.77
N LEU A 187 -1.08 -7.77 -4.41
CA LEU A 187 0.05 -7.38 -5.23
C LEU A 187 0.93 -6.40 -4.45
N ASP A 188 2.17 -6.80 -4.16
CA ASP A 188 3.19 -5.94 -3.58
C ASP A 188 4.22 -5.56 -4.63
N VAL A 189 4.54 -4.26 -4.77
CA VAL A 189 5.57 -3.76 -5.68
C VAL A 189 6.64 -3.05 -4.86
N ALA A 190 7.88 -3.52 -4.97
CA ALA A 190 9.01 -3.01 -4.22
C ALA A 190 9.32 -1.54 -4.52
N HIS A 191 9.89 -0.83 -3.54
CA HIS A 191 10.39 0.53 -3.76
C HIS A 191 11.71 0.55 -4.53
N GLN A 192 12.46 -0.54 -4.57
CA GLN A 192 13.77 -0.66 -5.23
C GLN A 192 14.09 -2.11 -5.59
N TRP A 193 15.15 -2.30 -6.36
CA TRP A 193 15.78 -3.60 -6.66
C TRP A 193 16.60 -4.10 -5.48
#